data_b3e41fb6780180b4ff8682219d5c70cc
#
_entry.id   b3e41fb6780180b4ff8682219d5c70cc
#
_cell.length_a   1.000
_cell.length_b   1.000
_cell.length_c   1.000
_cell.angle_alpha   90.00
_cell.angle_beta   90.00
_cell.angle_gamma   90.00
#
_symmetry.space_group_name_H-M   'P 1'
#
loop_
_entity.id
_entity.type
_entity.pdbx_description
1 polymer ?
#
loop_
_entity_poly.entity_id
_entity_poly.type
_entity_poly.pdbx_seq_one_letter_code
_entity_poly.pdbx_strand_id
1 'polypeptide(L)'
;YPQLLVLPSFQGIVLKPLVDDIRIRPLRNGVELTSGSKLALSPVSPEDAARKLARKKPLTNILELEEWEVDSLEEFNNRRQKLQAEIAAATGKQRTAKRYNLARFYFSNRFGAEALGVLSELKREQLEIENEPEFRLIRGGSSYIMGRYSDAAADFTHDSLDGLDEGTFWRAAVVAKFGDVLAAAPAVTRAGVLTNKYP
;
A
#
# COMPACT_ATOMS: atom_id res chain seq x y z
N TYR A 1 -21.98 -14.09 12.31
CA TYR A 1 -22.98 -15.12 11.97
C TYR A 1 -23.59 -15.65 13.26
N PRO A 2 -24.91 -15.89 13.36
CA PRO A 2 -25.50 -16.35 14.61
C PRO A 2 -25.09 -17.79 15.00
N GLN A 3 -24.60 -18.59 14.08
CA GLN A 3 -24.25 -20.01 14.28
C GLN A 3 -22.75 -20.26 14.40
N LEU A 4 -21.89 -19.27 14.10
CA LEU A 4 -20.45 -19.38 14.22
C LEU A 4 -19.80 -18.02 14.47
N LEU A 5 -18.63 -18.03 15.11
CA LEU A 5 -17.75 -16.87 15.25
C LEU A 5 -16.52 -17.05 14.35
N VAL A 6 -16.17 -16.00 13.64
CA VAL A 6 -14.87 -15.88 12.96
C VAL A 6 -13.93 -15.16 13.90
N LEU A 7 -12.85 -15.81 14.30
CA LEU A 7 -11.89 -15.25 15.24
C LEU A 7 -10.70 -14.65 14.47
N PRO A 8 -10.11 -13.55 14.96
CA PRO A 8 -8.90 -13.00 14.38
C PRO A 8 -7.77 -14.03 14.40
N SER A 9 -7.06 -14.18 13.28
CA SER A 9 -5.92 -15.07 13.17
C SER A 9 -4.90 -14.51 12.19
N PHE A 10 -3.61 -14.66 12.51
CA PHE A 10 -2.51 -14.30 11.63
C PHE A 10 -2.19 -15.36 10.57
N GLN A 11 -2.68 -16.59 10.78
CA GLN A 11 -2.42 -17.71 9.88
C GLN A 11 -3.73 -18.46 9.59
N GLY A 12 -4.41 -18.06 8.50
CA GLY A 12 -5.62 -18.71 8.04
C GLY A 12 -6.91 -18.20 8.71
N ILE A 13 -7.97 -18.98 8.62
CA ILE A 13 -9.29 -18.65 9.13
C ILE A 13 -9.58 -19.53 10.36
N VAL A 14 -9.81 -18.91 11.51
CA VAL A 14 -10.22 -19.62 12.72
C VAL A 14 -11.73 -19.44 12.91
N LEU A 15 -12.46 -20.56 12.92
CA LEU A 15 -13.89 -20.60 13.06
C LEU A 15 -14.27 -21.32 14.34
N LYS A 16 -15.11 -20.71 15.18
CA LYS A 16 -15.70 -21.33 16.36
C LYS A 16 -17.19 -21.58 16.07
N PRO A 17 -17.63 -22.85 15.88
CA PRO A 17 -19.04 -23.16 15.75
C PRO A 17 -19.76 -22.89 17.08
N LEU A 18 -20.97 -22.35 16.99
CA LEU A 18 -21.87 -22.13 18.14
C LEU A 18 -23.03 -23.12 18.17
N VAL A 19 -23.15 -23.96 17.12
CA VAL A 19 -24.14 -25.03 16.97
C VAL A 19 -23.46 -26.28 16.41
N ASP A 20 -24.01 -27.44 16.71
CA ASP A 20 -23.35 -28.73 16.44
C ASP A 20 -23.51 -29.22 14.99
N ASP A 21 -24.40 -28.62 14.21
CA ASP A 21 -24.74 -29.08 12.86
C ASP A 21 -23.90 -28.43 11.75
N ILE A 22 -22.90 -27.59 12.09
CA ILE A 22 -22.01 -26.95 11.12
C ILE A 22 -20.88 -27.90 10.71
N ARG A 23 -20.74 -28.12 9.41
CA ARG A 23 -19.59 -28.79 8.80
C ARG A 23 -18.70 -27.78 8.09
N ILE A 24 -17.42 -27.89 8.39
CA ILE A 24 -16.37 -26.99 7.86
C ILE A 24 -15.48 -27.82 6.94
N ARG A 25 -15.37 -27.42 5.68
CA ARG A 25 -14.52 -28.07 4.68
C ARG A 25 -13.53 -27.08 4.09
N PRO A 26 -12.21 -27.29 4.23
CA PRO A 26 -11.24 -26.47 3.57
C PRO A 26 -11.24 -26.72 2.06
N LEU A 27 -11.19 -25.63 1.28
CA LEU A 27 -11.03 -25.63 -0.16
C LEU A 27 -9.72 -24.96 -0.53
N ARG A 28 -9.25 -25.12 -1.78
CA ARG A 28 -8.02 -24.44 -2.26
C ARG A 28 -8.09 -22.91 -2.13
N ASN A 29 -9.27 -22.32 -2.32
CA ASN A 29 -9.47 -20.87 -2.35
C ASN A 29 -10.39 -20.36 -1.24
N GLY A 30 -10.56 -21.12 -0.13
CA GLY A 30 -11.44 -20.70 0.95
C GLY A 30 -11.88 -21.83 1.86
N VAL A 31 -13.01 -21.61 2.53
CA VAL A 31 -13.63 -22.56 3.44
C VAL A 31 -15.11 -22.69 3.07
N GLU A 32 -15.56 -23.90 2.85
CA GLU A 32 -16.97 -24.21 2.65
C GLU A 32 -17.61 -24.49 4.01
N LEU A 33 -18.73 -23.81 4.26
CA LEU A 33 -19.54 -24.00 5.47
C LEU A 33 -20.89 -24.57 5.05
N THR A 34 -21.23 -25.74 5.61
CA THR A 34 -22.52 -26.38 5.38
C THR A 34 -23.19 -26.66 6.72
N SER A 35 -24.52 -26.60 6.76
CA SER A 35 -25.32 -26.93 7.92
C SER A 35 -26.45 -27.85 7.50
N GLY A 36 -26.82 -28.79 8.35
CA GLY A 36 -27.99 -29.67 8.16
C GLY A 36 -29.32 -28.91 8.22
N SER A 37 -29.36 -27.84 8.98
CA SER A 37 -30.38 -26.79 9.00
C SER A 37 -29.96 -25.63 8.09
N LYS A 38 -30.89 -24.78 7.67
CA LYS A 38 -30.57 -23.63 6.80
C LYS A 38 -29.59 -22.70 7.49
N LEU A 39 -28.42 -22.50 6.87
CA LEU A 39 -27.42 -21.56 7.40
C LEU A 39 -28.00 -20.14 7.43
N ALA A 40 -28.09 -19.54 8.62
CA ALA A 40 -28.57 -18.17 8.75
C ALA A 40 -27.47 -17.21 8.34
N LEU A 41 -27.55 -16.70 7.13
CA LEU A 41 -26.70 -15.61 6.65
C LEU A 41 -27.34 -14.30 7.08
N SER A 42 -26.59 -13.44 7.76
CA SER A 42 -27.05 -12.09 8.04
C SER A 42 -27.34 -11.37 6.72
N PRO A 43 -28.49 -10.70 6.57
CA PRO A 43 -28.73 -9.86 5.41
C PRO A 43 -27.61 -8.83 5.30
N VAL A 44 -27.17 -8.58 4.07
CA VAL A 44 -26.16 -7.55 3.80
C VAL A 44 -26.68 -6.24 4.39
N SER A 45 -26.00 -5.70 5.40
CA SER A 45 -26.40 -4.44 5.98
C SER A 45 -26.33 -3.31 4.93
N PRO A 46 -27.14 -2.24 5.04
CA PRO A 46 -27.00 -1.08 4.17
C PRO A 46 -25.57 -0.54 4.15
N GLU A 47 -24.85 -0.65 5.28
CA GLU A 47 -23.44 -0.29 5.41
C GLU A 47 -22.52 -1.21 4.61
N ASP A 48 -22.77 -2.52 4.60
CA ASP A 48 -22.01 -3.48 3.80
C ASP A 48 -22.31 -3.34 2.30
N ALA A 49 -23.54 -2.97 1.95
CA ALA A 49 -23.92 -2.61 0.59
C ALA A 49 -23.25 -1.31 0.15
N ALA A 50 -23.20 -0.30 1.01
CA ALA A 50 -22.47 0.96 0.78
C ALA A 50 -20.93 0.71 0.68
N ARG A 51 -20.38 -0.16 1.52
CA ARG A 51 -18.97 -0.61 1.42
C ARG A 51 -18.68 -1.34 0.11
N LYS A 52 -19.59 -2.21 -0.37
CA LYS A 52 -19.46 -2.87 -1.68
C LYS A 52 -19.55 -1.89 -2.84
N LEU A 53 -20.38 -0.86 -2.73
CA LEU A 53 -20.48 0.22 -3.73
C LEU A 53 -19.24 1.13 -3.70
N ALA A 54 -18.72 1.46 -2.51
CA ALA A 54 -17.46 2.20 -2.35
C ALA A 54 -16.25 1.41 -2.88
N ARG A 55 -16.26 0.08 -2.82
CA ARG A 55 -15.27 -0.80 -3.47
C ARG A 55 -15.29 -0.75 -5.00
N LYS A 56 -16.35 -0.25 -5.62
CA LYS A 56 -16.44 -0.07 -7.08
C LYS A 56 -15.82 1.25 -7.57
N LYS A 57 -15.48 2.18 -6.69
CA LYS A 57 -14.73 3.37 -7.07
C LYS A 57 -13.28 2.95 -7.31
N PRO A 58 -12.71 3.24 -8.50
CA PRO A 58 -11.33 2.94 -8.76
C PRO A 58 -10.45 3.59 -7.69
N LEU A 59 -9.45 2.85 -7.21
CA LEU A 59 -8.47 3.40 -6.26
C LEU A 59 -7.65 4.49 -6.95
N THR A 60 -7.23 5.47 -6.18
CA THR A 60 -6.24 6.44 -6.67
C THR A 60 -4.93 5.71 -6.97
N ASN A 61 -4.27 6.09 -8.04
CA ASN A 61 -3.01 5.51 -8.48
C ASN A 61 -2.07 6.63 -8.92
N ILE A 62 -1.38 7.25 -7.97
CA ILE A 62 -0.39 8.30 -8.24
C ILE A 62 0.95 7.69 -8.60
N LEU A 63 1.32 6.59 -7.94
CA LEU A 63 2.57 5.89 -8.19
C LEU A 63 2.32 4.67 -9.07
N GLU A 64 2.64 4.76 -10.34
CA GLU A 64 2.62 3.65 -11.31
C GLU A 64 3.91 2.85 -11.20
N LEU A 65 4.12 2.18 -10.05
CA LEU A 65 5.39 1.54 -9.72
C LEU A 65 5.70 0.32 -10.59
N GLU A 66 4.68 -0.36 -11.09
CA GLU A 66 4.83 -1.57 -11.93
C GLU A 66 5.70 -1.31 -13.18
N GLU A 67 5.69 -0.08 -13.71
CA GLU A 67 6.52 0.31 -14.85
C GLU A 67 8.01 0.44 -14.51
N TRP A 68 8.33 0.52 -13.22
CA TRP A 68 9.66 0.81 -12.72
C TRP A 68 10.34 -0.41 -12.10
N GLU A 69 9.60 -1.48 -11.84
CA GLU A 69 10.14 -2.74 -11.34
C GLU A 69 10.96 -3.44 -12.41
N VAL A 70 12.00 -4.14 -11.96
CA VAL A 70 12.86 -4.98 -12.81
C VAL A 70 13.16 -6.30 -12.12
N ASP A 71 13.26 -7.36 -12.91
CA ASP A 71 13.38 -8.73 -12.39
C ASP A 71 14.82 -9.19 -12.16
N SER A 72 15.79 -8.45 -12.68
CA SER A 72 17.20 -8.86 -12.59
C SER A 72 18.13 -7.73 -12.19
N LEU A 73 19.25 -8.10 -11.55
CA LEU A 73 20.30 -7.15 -11.18
C LEU A 73 20.98 -6.51 -12.42
N GLU A 74 21.08 -7.24 -13.50
CA GLU A 74 21.64 -6.72 -14.75
C GLU A 74 20.74 -5.62 -15.33
N GLU A 75 19.43 -5.89 -15.40
CA GLU A 75 18.45 -4.92 -15.86
C GLU A 75 18.40 -3.69 -14.95
N PHE A 76 18.46 -3.91 -13.63
CA PHE A 76 18.55 -2.82 -12.65
C PHE A 76 19.75 -1.92 -12.93
N ASN A 77 20.93 -2.47 -13.12
CA ASN A 77 22.13 -1.69 -13.37
C ASN A 77 22.04 -0.91 -14.70
N ASN A 78 21.56 -1.56 -15.76
CA ASN A 78 21.39 -0.94 -17.06
C ASN A 78 20.38 0.23 -17.01
N ARG A 79 19.22 0.01 -16.36
CA ARG A 79 18.18 1.03 -16.22
C ARG A 79 18.67 2.19 -15.36
N ARG A 80 19.33 1.91 -14.25
CA ARG A 80 19.94 2.93 -13.39
C ARG A 80 20.93 3.81 -14.15
N GLN A 81 21.88 3.19 -14.87
CA GLN A 81 22.88 3.94 -15.67
C GLN A 81 22.21 4.83 -16.72
N LYS A 82 21.19 4.32 -17.40
CA LYS A 82 20.42 5.08 -18.37
C LYS A 82 19.75 6.30 -17.73
N LEU A 83 19.05 6.11 -16.59
CA LEU A 83 18.40 7.21 -15.88
C LEU A 83 19.40 8.27 -15.39
N GLN A 84 20.56 7.84 -14.89
CA GLN A 84 21.63 8.75 -14.48
C GLN A 84 22.20 9.54 -15.66
N ALA A 85 22.41 8.90 -16.80
CA ALA A 85 22.86 9.58 -18.03
C ALA A 85 21.82 10.60 -18.53
N GLU A 86 20.54 10.26 -18.48
CA GLU A 86 19.45 11.17 -18.81
C GLU A 86 19.42 12.41 -17.91
N ILE A 87 19.67 12.24 -16.60
CA ILE A 87 19.76 13.34 -15.64
C ILE A 87 20.96 14.23 -15.95
N ALA A 88 22.11 13.65 -16.28
CA ALA A 88 23.32 14.40 -16.63
C ALA A 88 23.14 15.25 -17.88
N ALA A 89 22.42 14.74 -18.88
CA ALA A 89 22.14 15.43 -20.12
C ALA A 89 21.03 16.50 -20.00
N ALA A 90 20.17 16.42 -18.99
CA ALA A 90 19.03 17.31 -18.83
C ALA A 90 19.37 18.58 -18.03
N THR A 91 18.59 19.65 -18.24
CA THR A 91 18.70 20.92 -17.52
C THR A 91 17.33 21.41 -17.04
N GLY A 92 17.31 22.27 -16.02
CA GLY A 92 16.09 22.89 -15.51
C GLY A 92 14.98 21.89 -15.18
N LYS A 93 13.74 22.18 -15.59
CA LYS A 93 12.56 21.34 -15.30
C LYS A 93 12.68 19.90 -15.80
N GLN A 94 13.40 19.69 -16.92
CA GLN A 94 13.61 18.33 -17.43
C GLN A 94 14.48 17.51 -16.48
N ARG A 95 15.52 18.11 -15.89
CA ARG A 95 16.35 17.43 -14.88
C ARG A 95 15.54 17.03 -13.66
N THR A 96 14.66 17.92 -13.17
CA THR A 96 13.74 17.61 -12.08
C THR A 96 12.87 16.38 -12.38
N ALA A 97 12.24 16.35 -13.56
CA ALA A 97 11.42 15.21 -13.98
C ALA A 97 12.22 13.91 -14.07
N LYS A 98 13.46 13.96 -14.61
CA LYS A 98 14.34 12.78 -14.71
C LYS A 98 14.80 12.27 -13.33
N ARG A 99 15.02 13.17 -12.37
CA ARG A 99 15.31 12.78 -10.97
C ARG A 99 14.11 12.11 -10.31
N TYR A 100 12.88 12.58 -10.55
CA TYR A 100 11.70 11.88 -10.10
C TYR A 100 11.64 10.46 -10.64
N ASN A 101 11.92 10.27 -11.92
CA ASN A 101 11.97 8.94 -12.51
C ASN A 101 13.00 8.04 -11.82
N LEU A 102 14.16 8.58 -11.49
CA LEU A 102 15.18 7.83 -10.74
C LEU A 102 14.71 7.51 -9.31
N ALA A 103 14.02 8.43 -8.63
CA ALA A 103 13.46 8.18 -7.30
C ALA A 103 12.36 7.10 -7.34
N ARG A 104 11.45 7.13 -8.33
CA ARG A 104 10.45 6.08 -8.57
C ARG A 104 11.12 4.73 -8.78
N PHE A 105 12.13 4.69 -9.65
CA PHE A 105 12.89 3.49 -9.96
C PHE A 105 13.55 2.88 -8.72
N TYR A 106 14.21 3.69 -7.90
CA TYR A 106 14.80 3.20 -6.66
C TYR A 106 13.75 2.72 -5.68
N PHE A 107 12.67 3.48 -5.50
CA PHE A 107 11.61 3.12 -4.57
C PHE A 107 10.92 1.80 -4.95
N SER A 108 10.51 1.62 -6.23
CA SER A 108 9.85 0.40 -6.70
C SER A 108 10.73 -0.85 -6.54
N ASN A 109 12.07 -0.68 -6.64
CA ASN A 109 13.02 -1.77 -6.46
C ASN A 109 13.57 -1.89 -5.01
N ARG A 110 12.93 -1.26 -4.03
CA ARG A 110 13.26 -1.32 -2.58
C ARG A 110 14.58 -0.66 -2.17
N PHE A 111 15.14 0.19 -3.01
CA PHE A 111 16.34 0.97 -2.70
C PHE A 111 15.94 2.29 -2.02
N GLY A 112 15.41 2.19 -0.79
CA GLY A 112 14.87 3.32 -0.04
C GLY A 112 15.91 4.39 0.28
N ALA A 113 17.14 4.02 0.60
CA ALA A 113 18.20 4.98 0.92
C ALA A 113 18.58 5.82 -0.31
N GLU A 114 18.70 5.19 -1.47
CA GLU A 114 19.01 5.84 -2.74
C GLU A 114 17.86 6.76 -3.19
N ALA A 115 16.61 6.31 -3.04
CA ALA A 115 15.44 7.13 -3.31
C ALA A 115 15.43 8.40 -2.43
N LEU A 116 15.68 8.27 -1.13
CA LEU A 116 15.79 9.41 -0.20
C LEU A 116 16.92 10.37 -0.61
N GLY A 117 18.06 9.85 -1.07
CA GLY A 117 19.16 10.66 -1.58
C GLY A 117 18.73 11.53 -2.77
N VAL A 118 18.08 10.94 -3.77
CA VAL A 118 17.56 11.67 -4.95
C VAL A 118 16.51 12.70 -4.55
N LEU A 119 15.59 12.35 -3.66
CA LEU A 119 14.56 13.28 -3.18
C LEU A 119 15.15 14.46 -2.40
N SER A 120 16.24 14.24 -1.67
CA SER A 120 16.95 15.32 -0.99
C SER A 120 17.57 16.33 -1.96
N GLU A 121 18.08 15.86 -3.11
CA GLU A 121 18.56 16.73 -4.20
C GLU A 121 17.41 17.54 -4.79
N LEU A 122 16.27 16.89 -5.07
CA LEU A 122 15.08 17.56 -5.60
C LEU A 122 14.59 18.65 -4.66
N LYS A 123 14.53 18.39 -3.35
CA LYS A 123 14.11 19.37 -2.35
C LYS A 123 15.05 20.59 -2.30
N ARG A 124 16.36 20.38 -2.44
CA ARG A 124 17.33 21.50 -2.44
C ARG A 124 17.16 22.42 -3.63
N GLU A 125 16.76 21.88 -4.78
CA GLU A 125 16.52 22.65 -6.00
C GLU A 125 15.16 23.34 -6.03
N GLN A 126 14.14 22.72 -5.42
CA GLN A 126 12.76 23.17 -5.46
C GLN A 126 12.06 22.91 -4.13
N LEU A 127 11.99 23.92 -3.27
CA LEU A 127 11.40 23.77 -1.93
C LEU A 127 9.93 23.36 -1.95
N GLU A 128 9.15 23.88 -2.90
CA GLU A 128 7.70 23.60 -3.02
C GLU A 128 7.38 22.14 -3.36
N ILE A 129 8.39 21.37 -3.79
CA ILE A 129 8.22 19.97 -4.18
C ILE A 129 7.72 19.09 -3.02
N GLU A 130 7.98 19.52 -1.78
CA GLU A 130 7.49 18.82 -0.59
C GLU A 130 5.96 18.84 -0.45
N ASN A 131 5.26 19.70 -1.19
CA ASN A 131 3.79 19.75 -1.20
C ASN A 131 3.19 18.78 -2.22
N GLU A 132 4.01 18.20 -3.10
CA GLU A 132 3.55 17.25 -4.10
C GLU A 132 3.21 15.89 -3.45
N PRO A 133 2.01 15.34 -3.70
CA PRO A 133 1.59 14.05 -3.13
C PRO A 133 2.58 12.92 -3.44
N GLU A 134 3.07 12.89 -4.67
CA GLU A 134 4.03 11.88 -5.11
C GLU A 134 5.33 11.94 -4.32
N PHE A 135 5.86 13.15 -4.08
CA PHE A 135 7.07 13.33 -3.29
C PHE A 135 6.89 12.75 -1.87
N ARG A 136 5.74 13.05 -1.24
CA ARG A 136 5.40 12.53 0.09
C ARG A 136 5.29 11.02 0.10
N LEU A 137 4.64 10.44 -0.90
CA LEU A 137 4.47 8.99 -0.99
C LEU A 137 5.81 8.26 -1.17
N ILE A 138 6.67 8.72 -2.06
CA ILE A 138 7.99 8.10 -2.29
C ILE A 138 8.89 8.30 -1.07
N ARG A 139 8.95 9.50 -0.49
CA ARG A 139 9.79 9.77 0.68
C ARG A 139 9.33 9.00 1.91
N GLY A 140 8.04 9.06 2.21
CA GLY A 140 7.44 8.33 3.32
C GLY A 140 7.58 6.82 3.16
N GLY A 141 7.30 6.27 1.96
CA GLY A 141 7.47 4.86 1.65
C GLY A 141 8.92 4.40 1.76
N SER A 142 9.87 5.20 1.26
CA SER A 142 11.30 4.93 1.41
C SER A 142 11.74 4.95 2.88
N SER A 143 11.26 5.91 3.66
CA SER A 143 11.49 5.98 5.10
C SER A 143 10.93 4.76 5.83
N TYR A 144 9.73 4.31 5.42
CA TYR A 144 9.10 3.10 5.96
C TYR A 144 9.92 1.83 5.67
N ILE A 145 10.40 1.65 4.44
CA ILE A 145 11.29 0.53 4.03
C ILE A 145 12.58 0.54 4.87
N MET A 146 13.11 1.73 5.15
CA MET A 146 14.30 1.93 5.99
C MET A 146 14.04 1.78 7.51
N GLY A 147 12.83 1.46 7.93
CA GLY A 147 12.45 1.35 9.34
C GLY A 147 12.29 2.68 10.08
N ARG A 148 12.33 3.81 9.36
CA ARG A 148 12.17 5.17 9.91
C ARG A 148 10.69 5.53 10.01
N TYR A 149 9.95 4.84 10.86
CA TYR A 149 8.48 4.94 10.90
C TYR A 149 7.96 6.30 11.33
N SER A 150 8.69 7.03 12.19
CA SER A 150 8.32 8.40 12.58
C SER A 150 8.44 9.37 11.41
N ASP A 151 9.51 9.26 10.61
CA ASP A 151 9.68 10.09 9.41
C ASP A 151 8.62 9.77 8.36
N ALA A 152 8.34 8.47 8.17
CA ALA A 152 7.27 8.02 7.30
C ALA A 152 5.90 8.57 7.74
N ALA A 153 5.60 8.54 9.04
CA ALA A 153 4.37 9.10 9.59
C ALA A 153 4.22 10.59 9.27
N ALA A 154 5.29 11.36 9.43
CA ALA A 154 5.29 12.80 9.14
C ALA A 154 4.94 13.10 7.67
N ASP A 155 5.42 12.27 6.74
CA ASP A 155 5.07 12.41 5.33
C ASP A 155 3.63 12.01 5.05
N PHE A 156 3.19 10.88 5.58
CA PHE A 156 1.85 10.35 5.30
C PHE A 156 0.71 11.12 5.97
N THR A 157 0.99 11.92 7.00
CA THR A 157 -0.01 12.80 7.63
C THR A 157 -0.15 14.14 6.93
N HIS A 158 0.62 14.42 5.89
CA HIS A 158 0.52 15.68 5.15
C HIS A 158 -0.80 15.79 4.37
N ASP A 159 -1.39 16.98 4.37
CA ASP A 159 -2.72 17.27 3.78
C ASP A 159 -2.80 16.96 2.28
N SER A 160 -1.66 17.05 1.56
CA SER A 160 -1.61 16.70 0.12
C SER A 160 -2.01 15.25 -0.17
N LEU A 161 -2.00 14.37 0.84
CA LEU A 161 -2.41 12.97 0.72
C LEU A 161 -3.86 12.72 1.15
N ASP A 162 -4.61 13.77 1.50
CA ASP A 162 -5.99 13.61 1.94
C ASP A 162 -6.90 13.21 0.77
N GLY A 163 -7.76 12.23 1.06
CA GLY A 163 -8.66 11.67 0.03
C GLY A 163 -8.00 10.68 -0.94
N LEU A 164 -6.69 10.46 -0.85
CA LEU A 164 -5.97 9.46 -1.63
C LEU A 164 -5.97 8.10 -0.93
N ASP A 165 -6.27 7.05 -1.68
CA ASP A 165 -6.28 5.68 -1.15
C ASP A 165 -4.87 5.22 -0.75
N GLU A 166 -3.84 5.65 -1.49
CA GLU A 166 -2.43 5.40 -1.17
C GLU A 166 -2.03 6.05 0.16
N GLY A 167 -2.41 7.31 0.39
CA GLY A 167 -2.19 7.99 1.66
C GLY A 167 -2.86 7.25 2.82
N THR A 168 -4.11 6.80 2.61
CA THR A 168 -4.85 6.01 3.59
C THR A 168 -4.18 4.66 3.88
N PHE A 169 -3.68 3.97 2.85
CA PHE A 169 -2.94 2.71 2.98
C PHE A 169 -1.67 2.88 3.82
N TRP A 170 -0.85 3.85 3.48
CA TRP A 170 0.42 4.06 4.15
C TRP A 170 0.27 4.55 5.60
N ARG A 171 -0.72 5.40 5.88
CA ARG A 171 -1.09 5.78 7.26
C ARG A 171 -1.44 4.54 8.08
N ALA A 172 -2.24 3.64 7.54
CA ALA A 172 -2.59 2.40 8.21
C ALA A 172 -1.38 1.46 8.40
N ALA A 173 -0.49 1.36 7.42
CA ALA A 173 0.74 0.58 7.53
C ALA A 173 1.64 1.08 8.68
N VAL A 174 1.77 2.40 8.84
CA VAL A 174 2.52 3.00 9.96
C VAL A 174 1.83 2.73 11.30
N VAL A 175 0.51 2.93 11.41
CA VAL A 175 -0.27 2.66 12.63
C VAL A 175 -0.12 1.20 13.06
N ALA A 176 -0.16 0.27 12.13
CA ALA A 176 0.07 -1.15 12.41
C ALA A 176 1.48 -1.43 12.96
N LYS A 177 2.51 -0.71 12.48
CA LYS A 177 3.88 -0.84 13.00
C LYS A 177 4.04 -0.32 14.43
N PHE A 178 3.25 0.67 14.82
CA PHE A 178 3.21 1.14 16.22
C PHE A 178 2.33 0.28 17.14
N GLY A 179 1.77 -0.82 16.64
CA GLY A 179 1.08 -1.84 17.41
C GLY A 179 -0.46 -1.75 17.40
N ASP A 180 -1.04 -0.72 16.80
CA ASP A 180 -2.50 -0.60 16.68
C ASP A 180 -3.03 -1.24 15.39
N VAL A 181 -2.96 -2.56 15.35
CA VAL A 181 -3.41 -3.36 14.19
C VAL A 181 -4.92 -3.25 13.98
N LEU A 182 -5.69 -3.07 15.08
CA LEU A 182 -7.15 -2.99 14.99
C LEU A 182 -7.60 -1.67 14.35
N ALA A 183 -6.94 -0.56 14.66
CA ALA A 183 -7.21 0.72 14.02
C ALA A 183 -6.80 0.73 12.53
N ALA A 184 -5.76 0.00 12.16
CA ALA A 184 -5.29 -0.11 10.79
C ALA A 184 -6.20 -0.99 9.90
N ALA A 185 -6.86 -1.99 10.46
CA ALA A 185 -7.58 -3.03 9.74
C ALA A 185 -8.62 -2.53 8.70
N PRO A 186 -9.46 -1.51 8.96
CA PRO A 186 -10.44 -1.04 7.98
C PRO A 186 -9.79 -0.43 6.72
N ALA A 187 -8.71 0.32 6.90
CA ALA A 187 -7.98 0.96 5.81
C ALA A 187 -7.23 -0.08 4.97
N VAL A 188 -6.55 -1.03 5.60
CA VAL A 188 -5.88 -2.14 4.93
C VAL A 188 -6.88 -3.02 4.17
N THR A 189 -8.06 -3.27 4.71
CA THR A 189 -9.11 -4.03 4.01
C THR A 189 -9.60 -3.32 2.75
N ARG A 190 -9.74 -1.99 2.79
CA ARG A 190 -10.13 -1.19 1.62
C ARG A 190 -9.02 -1.13 0.58
N ALA A 191 -7.81 -0.85 1.02
CA ALA A 191 -6.65 -0.62 0.17
C ALA A 191 -5.79 -1.88 -0.04
N GLY A 192 -6.28 -3.07 0.36
CA GLY A 192 -5.53 -4.33 0.31
C GLY A 192 -5.06 -4.72 -1.11
N VAL A 193 -5.71 -4.19 -2.15
CA VAL A 193 -5.23 -4.35 -3.53
C VAL A 193 -3.92 -3.61 -3.76
N LEU A 194 -3.67 -2.53 -2.99
CA LEU A 194 -2.42 -1.76 -3.09
C LEU A 194 -1.22 -2.50 -2.48
N THR A 195 -1.45 -3.51 -1.61
CA THR A 195 -0.35 -4.28 -1.01
C THR A 195 0.50 -5.02 -2.05
N ASN A 196 -0.07 -5.33 -3.19
CA ASN A 196 0.64 -5.99 -4.30
C ASN A 196 1.41 -4.99 -5.20
N LYS A 197 1.21 -3.69 -4.98
CA LYS A 197 1.81 -2.62 -5.79
C LYS A 197 3.04 -1.97 -5.12
N TYR A 198 3.18 -2.15 -3.82
CA TYR A 198 4.27 -1.53 -3.06
C TYR A 198 5.35 -2.53 -2.70
N PRO A 199 6.60 -2.09 -2.73
CA PRO A 199 7.76 -2.93 -2.44
C PRO A 199 7.81 -3.44 -0.99
#